data_59b77cc0e4ae2a3a8520ae32366362e8
#
_entry.id   59b77cc0e4ae2a3a8520ae32366362e8
#
_cell.length_a   1.000
_cell.length_b   1.000
_cell.length_c   1.000
_cell.angle_alpha   90.00
_cell.angle_beta   90.00
_cell.angle_gamma   90.00
#
_symmetry.space_group_name_H-M   'P 1'
#
loop_
_entity.id
_entity.type
_entity.pdbx_description
1 polymer ?
#
loop_
_entity_poly.entity_id
_entity_poly.type
_entity_poly.pdbx_seq_one_letter_code
_entity_poly.pdbx_strand_id
1 'polypeptide(L)'
;MKKRVIKVQLSEKGIDRAIKELNDYKQWLIDKTKEFLKALADEGVQIASAKFGQAVYDGTNDVACSVEDRGENKVAVMAVGGATLFIEFGTGVKYPDNHPEAGEHGMVRGQYGYKLGRLEKGWRYTGDPGSHGEVITEGKHAGEVHTYGNPANMSMYLTVRELEDKFAEIARRVYV
;
A
#
# COMPACT_ATOMS: atom_id res chain seq x y z
N MET A 1 18.10 19.16 -12.26
CA MET A 1 17.90 19.03 -13.73
C MET A 1 18.78 20.03 -14.47
N LYS A 2 19.67 19.55 -15.34
CA LYS A 2 20.43 20.47 -16.24
C LYS A 2 19.46 21.03 -17.28
N LYS A 3 19.40 22.36 -17.37
CA LYS A 3 18.57 23.04 -18.36
C LYS A 3 19.14 22.73 -19.77
N ARG A 4 18.40 21.97 -20.57
CA ARG A 4 18.78 21.64 -21.94
C ARG A 4 18.31 22.78 -22.86
N VAL A 5 19.23 23.40 -23.57
CA VAL A 5 18.94 24.48 -24.52
C VAL A 5 19.19 23.95 -25.93
N ILE A 6 18.16 23.94 -26.76
CA ILE A 6 18.23 23.57 -28.17
C ILE A 6 18.40 24.84 -28.96
N LYS A 7 19.55 25.02 -29.68
CA LYS A 7 19.81 26.13 -30.55
C LYS A 7 19.37 25.77 -31.98
N VAL A 8 18.47 26.55 -32.53
CA VAL A 8 17.89 26.30 -33.86
C VAL A 8 18.45 27.31 -34.86
N GLN A 9 19.02 26.82 -35.97
CA GLN A 9 19.30 27.66 -37.12
C GLN A 9 18.01 27.78 -37.96
N LEU A 10 17.71 29.01 -38.41
CA LEU A 10 16.55 29.29 -39.27
C LEU A 10 16.82 28.85 -40.71
N SER A 11 16.94 27.52 -40.91
CA SER A 11 17.04 26.87 -42.19
C SER A 11 16.22 25.56 -42.11
N GLU A 12 15.76 25.03 -43.22
CA GLU A 12 15.02 23.79 -43.29
C GLU A 12 15.74 22.65 -42.54
N LYS A 13 17.02 22.40 -42.83
CA LYS A 13 17.84 21.41 -42.14
C LYS A 13 18.02 21.69 -40.65
N GLY A 14 18.05 22.96 -40.25
CA GLY A 14 18.17 23.37 -38.85
C GLY A 14 16.89 23.08 -38.09
N ILE A 15 15.74 23.32 -38.70
CA ILE A 15 14.42 23.02 -38.14
C ILE A 15 14.22 21.50 -38.00
N ASP A 16 14.53 20.70 -39.03
CA ASP A 16 14.44 19.27 -39.00
C ASP A 16 15.30 18.65 -37.87
N ARG A 17 16.51 19.16 -37.69
CA ARG A 17 17.39 18.75 -36.59
C ARG A 17 16.77 19.05 -35.22
N ALA A 18 16.19 20.22 -35.05
CA ALA A 18 15.56 20.63 -33.81
C ALA A 18 14.32 19.75 -33.50
N ILE A 19 13.52 19.43 -34.53
CA ILE A 19 12.36 18.50 -34.39
C ILE A 19 12.84 17.14 -33.93
N LYS A 20 13.92 16.62 -34.53
CA LYS A 20 14.48 15.32 -34.12
C LYS A 20 14.95 15.35 -32.68
N GLU A 21 15.70 16.37 -32.26
CA GLU A 21 16.18 16.50 -30.88
C GLU A 21 15.05 16.62 -29.86
N LEU A 22 13.93 17.29 -30.23
CA LEU A 22 12.74 17.36 -29.38
C LEU A 22 12.04 16.01 -29.25
N ASN A 23 11.93 15.25 -30.34
CA ASN A 23 11.35 13.91 -30.31
C ASN A 23 12.20 12.94 -29.49
N ASP A 24 13.53 13.00 -29.65
CA ASP A 24 14.46 12.19 -28.86
C ASP A 24 14.36 12.54 -27.36
N TYR A 25 14.23 13.83 -27.02
CA TYR A 25 14.02 14.27 -25.63
C TYR A 25 12.65 13.82 -25.07
N LYS A 26 11.60 13.91 -25.89
CA LYS A 26 10.28 13.43 -25.50
C LYS A 26 10.30 11.93 -25.21
N GLN A 27 10.96 11.14 -26.05
CA GLN A 27 11.08 9.70 -25.84
C GLN A 27 11.86 9.39 -24.56
N TRP A 28 13.01 10.05 -24.38
CA TRP A 28 13.79 9.93 -23.14
C TRP A 28 12.96 10.24 -21.89
N LEU A 29 12.13 11.29 -21.93
CA LEU A 29 11.28 11.67 -20.80
C LEU A 29 10.23 10.59 -20.51
N ILE A 30 9.61 10.03 -21.56
CA ILE A 30 8.65 8.92 -21.42
C ILE A 30 9.32 7.69 -20.77
N ASP A 31 10.51 7.32 -21.25
CA ASP A 31 11.23 6.15 -20.74
C ASP A 31 11.65 6.36 -19.28
N LYS A 32 12.16 7.56 -18.96
CA LYS A 32 12.51 7.91 -17.57
C LYS A 32 11.30 7.98 -16.64
N THR A 33 10.16 8.40 -17.13
CA THR A 33 8.92 8.37 -16.34
C THR A 33 8.50 6.94 -16.01
N LYS A 34 8.59 6.02 -16.96
CA LYS A 34 8.31 4.59 -16.72
C LYS A 34 9.30 3.99 -15.71
N GLU A 35 10.60 4.28 -15.86
CA GLU A 35 11.63 3.84 -14.92
C GLU A 35 11.36 4.38 -13.50
N PHE A 36 10.98 5.64 -13.38
CA PHE A 36 10.63 6.28 -12.12
C PHE A 36 9.42 5.62 -11.46
N LEU A 37 8.32 5.41 -12.21
CA LEU A 37 7.12 4.77 -11.69
C LEU A 37 7.40 3.36 -11.21
N LYS A 38 8.20 2.60 -11.98
CA LYS A 38 8.63 1.26 -11.58
C LYS A 38 9.45 1.30 -10.30
N ALA A 39 10.44 2.17 -10.20
CA ALA A 39 11.28 2.28 -9.01
C ALA A 39 10.48 2.68 -7.77
N LEU A 40 9.50 3.58 -7.93
CA LEU A 40 8.60 4.00 -6.85
C LEU A 40 7.70 2.85 -6.40
N ALA A 41 7.16 2.07 -7.34
CA ALA A 41 6.30 0.93 -7.03
C ALA A 41 7.08 -0.22 -6.39
N ASP A 42 8.29 -0.53 -6.86
CA ASP A 42 9.16 -1.55 -6.27
C ASP A 42 9.51 -1.19 -4.82
N GLU A 43 9.84 0.07 -4.54
CA GLU A 43 10.03 0.58 -3.17
C GLU A 43 8.76 0.44 -2.33
N GLY A 44 7.62 0.79 -2.90
CA GLY A 44 6.31 0.67 -2.23
C GLY A 44 5.98 -0.77 -1.83
N VAL A 45 6.27 -1.75 -2.69
CA VAL A 45 6.09 -3.16 -2.36
C VAL A 45 6.99 -3.59 -1.20
N GLN A 46 8.24 -3.15 -1.18
CA GLN A 46 9.16 -3.48 -0.09
C GLN A 46 8.65 -2.92 1.26
N ILE A 47 8.24 -1.65 1.27
CA ILE A 47 7.72 -1.00 2.47
C ILE A 47 6.41 -1.67 2.92
N ALA A 48 5.46 -1.87 2.00
CA ALA A 48 4.18 -2.50 2.31
C ALA A 48 4.36 -3.92 2.85
N SER A 49 5.21 -4.73 2.19
CA SER A 49 5.50 -6.10 2.64
C SER A 49 6.10 -6.13 4.04
N ALA A 50 7.02 -5.20 4.35
CA ALA A 50 7.59 -5.10 5.69
C ALA A 50 6.54 -4.72 6.74
N LYS A 51 5.68 -3.73 6.42
CA LYS A 51 4.63 -3.27 7.35
C LYS A 51 3.57 -4.34 7.59
N PHE A 52 3.11 -5.04 6.55
CA PHE A 52 2.18 -6.17 6.71
C PHE A 52 2.84 -7.33 7.45
N GLY A 53 4.11 -7.65 7.14
CA GLY A 53 4.83 -8.74 7.80
C GLY A 53 5.09 -8.51 9.29
N GLN A 54 5.16 -7.24 9.72
CA GLN A 54 5.33 -6.86 11.12
C GLN A 54 4.00 -6.61 11.85
N ALA A 55 2.88 -6.68 11.13
CA ALA A 55 1.59 -6.40 11.72
C ALA A 55 1.24 -7.42 12.80
N VAL A 56 0.81 -6.89 13.93
CA VAL A 56 0.23 -7.68 15.01
C VAL A 56 -1.23 -7.97 14.64
N TYR A 57 -1.54 -9.23 14.41
CA TYR A 57 -2.85 -9.67 13.96
C TYR A 57 -3.24 -11.02 14.60
N ASP A 58 -4.46 -11.10 15.12
CA ASP A 58 -5.01 -12.35 15.63
C ASP A 58 -5.56 -13.15 14.45
N GLY A 59 -4.85 -14.22 14.08
CA GLY A 59 -5.15 -15.05 12.92
C GLY A 59 -3.97 -15.19 11.96
N THR A 60 -4.20 -15.85 10.85
CA THR A 60 -3.18 -16.06 9.83
C THR A 60 -3.02 -14.82 8.98
N ASN A 61 -1.80 -14.29 8.94
CA ASN A 61 -1.45 -13.20 8.04
C ASN A 61 -1.03 -13.80 6.68
N ASP A 62 -1.95 -13.73 5.71
CA ASP A 62 -1.79 -14.24 4.35
C ASP A 62 -1.55 -13.14 3.31
N VAL A 63 -1.18 -11.93 3.76
CA VAL A 63 -1.05 -10.77 2.88
C VAL A 63 0.21 -10.85 2.04
N ALA A 64 0.04 -10.75 0.72
CA ALA A 64 1.10 -10.64 -0.26
C ALA A 64 1.02 -9.29 -0.97
N CYS A 65 2.18 -8.62 -1.13
CA CYS A 65 2.29 -7.36 -1.85
C CYS A 65 2.94 -7.55 -3.21
N SER A 66 2.43 -6.85 -4.23
CA SER A 66 2.94 -6.92 -5.61
C SER A 66 2.76 -5.59 -6.34
N VAL A 67 3.47 -5.45 -7.47
CA VAL A 67 3.27 -4.35 -8.41
C VAL A 67 2.28 -4.78 -9.49
N GLU A 68 1.33 -3.92 -9.81
CA GLU A 68 0.42 -4.06 -10.96
C GLU A 68 0.65 -2.90 -11.93
N ASP A 69 0.99 -3.22 -13.18
CA ASP A 69 1.02 -2.23 -14.26
C ASP A 69 -0.41 -1.99 -14.77
N ARG A 70 -0.88 -0.75 -14.67
CA ARG A 70 -2.21 -0.32 -15.12
C ARG A 70 -2.20 0.46 -16.43
N GLY A 71 -1.08 0.44 -17.14
CA GLY A 71 -0.90 1.14 -18.42
C GLY A 71 -0.88 2.68 -18.26
N GLU A 72 -0.74 3.40 -19.36
CA GLU A 72 -0.83 4.86 -19.45
C GLU A 72 -0.05 5.62 -18.33
N ASN A 73 1.16 5.17 -18.01
CA ASN A 73 1.98 5.72 -16.93
C ASN A 73 1.34 5.60 -15.53
N LYS A 74 0.63 4.52 -15.28
CA LYS A 74 0.04 4.19 -13.98
C LYS A 74 0.56 2.84 -13.50
N VAL A 75 1.02 2.82 -12.26
CA VAL A 75 1.46 1.61 -11.56
C VAL A 75 0.79 1.59 -10.19
N ALA A 76 0.32 0.44 -9.76
CA ALA A 76 -0.27 0.28 -8.44
C ALA A 76 0.56 -0.68 -7.59
N VAL A 77 0.68 -0.36 -6.32
CA VAL A 77 1.11 -1.30 -5.27
C VAL A 77 -0.14 -1.98 -4.75
N MET A 78 -0.18 -3.29 -4.85
CA MET A 78 -1.30 -4.12 -4.44
C MET A 78 -0.95 -4.93 -3.20
N ALA A 79 -1.87 -5.00 -2.26
CA ALA A 79 -1.83 -5.92 -1.13
C ALA A 79 -3.04 -6.84 -1.22
N VAL A 80 -2.82 -8.14 -1.28
CA VAL A 80 -3.86 -9.16 -1.49
C VAL A 80 -3.73 -10.24 -0.43
N GLY A 81 -4.85 -10.60 0.19
CA GLY A 81 -4.94 -11.62 1.22
C GLY A 81 -6.26 -11.49 1.98
N GLY A 82 -6.71 -12.55 2.62
CA GLY A 82 -7.93 -12.56 3.46
C GLY A 82 -7.83 -11.62 4.65
N ALA A 83 -6.61 -11.44 5.18
CA ALA A 83 -6.34 -10.58 6.33
C ALA A 83 -6.11 -9.09 5.97
N THR A 84 -5.97 -8.74 4.68
CA THR A 84 -5.53 -7.40 4.25
C THR A 84 -6.31 -6.26 4.89
N LEU A 85 -7.64 -6.26 4.76
CA LEU A 85 -8.48 -5.18 5.29
C LEU A 85 -8.53 -5.18 6.81
N PHE A 86 -8.44 -6.35 7.42
CA PHE A 86 -8.44 -6.47 8.88
C PHE A 86 -7.14 -5.93 9.50
N ILE A 87 -6.02 -6.13 8.83
CA ILE A 87 -4.74 -5.59 9.25
C ILE A 87 -4.70 -4.08 8.98
N GLU A 88 -5.13 -3.64 7.80
CA GLU A 88 -5.09 -2.22 7.43
C GLU A 88 -5.95 -1.37 8.37
N PHE A 89 -7.23 -1.71 8.50
CA PHE A 89 -8.22 -0.90 9.22
C PHE A 89 -8.47 -1.36 10.65
N GLY A 90 -7.98 -2.54 11.04
CA GLY A 90 -8.31 -3.15 12.32
C GLY A 90 -9.66 -3.85 12.31
N THR A 91 -9.99 -4.52 13.42
CA THR A 91 -11.23 -5.30 13.56
C THR A 91 -11.82 -5.20 14.95
N GLY A 92 -13.11 -5.46 15.04
CA GLY A 92 -13.79 -5.91 16.26
C GLY A 92 -14.51 -4.87 17.06
N VAL A 93 -14.64 -5.17 18.37
CA VAL A 93 -15.49 -4.41 19.30
C VAL A 93 -14.73 -3.24 19.92
N LYS A 94 -13.47 -3.47 20.26
CA LYS A 94 -12.60 -2.46 20.88
C LYS A 94 -11.86 -1.64 19.82
N TYR A 95 -11.68 -2.21 18.68
CA TYR A 95 -10.99 -1.65 17.52
C TYR A 95 -11.93 -1.73 16.31
N PRO A 96 -11.79 -0.99 15.25
CA PRO A 96 -10.81 0.02 14.94
C PRO A 96 -11.33 1.41 15.29
N ASP A 97 -10.47 2.37 15.56
CA ASP A 97 -10.85 3.78 15.65
C ASP A 97 -9.66 4.70 15.32
N ASN A 98 -8.54 4.14 14.89
CA ASN A 98 -7.30 4.89 14.72
C ASN A 98 -6.84 5.05 13.28
N HIS A 99 -7.51 4.45 12.30
CA HIS A 99 -7.16 4.64 10.89
C HIS A 99 -7.76 5.96 10.36
N PRO A 100 -6.94 6.92 9.85
CA PRO A 100 -7.42 8.25 9.47
C PRO A 100 -8.48 8.25 8.37
N GLU A 101 -8.38 7.29 7.43
CA GLU A 101 -9.26 7.18 6.26
C GLU A 101 -10.36 6.12 6.42
N ALA A 102 -10.52 5.54 7.62
CA ALA A 102 -11.50 4.48 7.84
C ALA A 102 -12.93 4.90 7.47
N GLY A 103 -13.31 6.16 7.73
CA GLY A 103 -14.62 6.69 7.40
C GLY A 103 -14.89 6.74 5.91
N GLU A 104 -13.92 7.11 5.10
CA GLU A 104 -14.03 7.21 3.64
C GLU A 104 -14.22 5.83 2.98
N HIS A 105 -13.66 4.79 3.61
CA HIS A 105 -13.74 3.42 3.13
C HIS A 105 -14.84 2.58 3.79
N GLY A 106 -15.69 3.18 4.65
CA GLY A 106 -16.75 2.46 5.37
C GLY A 106 -16.23 1.43 6.38
N MET A 107 -15.00 1.64 6.89
CA MET A 107 -14.30 0.71 7.77
C MET A 107 -14.26 1.19 9.24
N VAL A 108 -15.14 2.11 9.60
CA VAL A 108 -15.26 2.53 11.00
C VAL A 108 -16.00 1.49 11.83
N ARG A 109 -15.79 1.57 13.14
CA ARG A 109 -16.45 0.71 14.12
C ARG A 109 -17.96 0.63 13.87
N GLY A 110 -18.49 -0.59 13.80
CA GLY A 110 -19.90 -0.87 13.59
C GLY A 110 -20.40 -0.83 12.15
N GLN A 111 -19.56 -0.47 11.17
CA GLN A 111 -19.94 -0.47 9.76
C GLN A 111 -19.48 -1.74 9.02
N TYR A 112 -18.18 -2.10 9.14
CA TYR A 112 -17.65 -3.27 8.49
C TYR A 112 -17.76 -4.50 9.38
N GLY A 113 -18.33 -5.60 8.83
CA GLY A 113 -18.46 -6.87 9.56
C GLY A 113 -19.37 -6.81 10.78
N TYR A 114 -20.15 -5.73 10.95
CA TYR A 114 -21.08 -5.58 12.06
C TYR A 114 -22.16 -6.64 12.02
N LYS A 115 -22.14 -7.52 13.01
CA LYS A 115 -23.21 -8.49 13.26
C LYS A 115 -23.90 -8.10 14.56
N LEU A 116 -25.09 -7.55 14.42
CA LEU A 116 -25.95 -7.13 15.53
C LEU A 116 -25.92 -8.11 16.70
N GLY A 117 -25.61 -7.64 17.90
CA GLY A 117 -25.76 -8.33 19.16
C GLY A 117 -24.73 -9.41 19.51
N ARG A 118 -23.72 -9.66 18.68
CA ARG A 118 -22.72 -10.68 18.93
C ARG A 118 -21.32 -10.15 19.26
N LEU A 119 -21.02 -8.93 18.88
CA LEU A 119 -19.64 -8.39 18.95
C LEU A 119 -19.25 -7.86 20.32
N GLU A 120 -20.18 -7.47 21.18
CA GLU A 120 -19.86 -6.94 22.53
C GLU A 120 -19.06 -7.95 23.39
N LYS A 121 -19.22 -9.24 23.10
CA LYS A 121 -18.52 -10.32 23.80
C LYS A 121 -17.28 -10.86 23.04
N GLY A 122 -16.90 -10.18 21.93
CA GLY A 122 -15.91 -10.71 21.03
C GLY A 122 -16.40 -11.92 20.23
N TRP A 123 -15.48 -12.65 19.62
CA TRP A 123 -15.76 -13.88 18.90
C TRP A 123 -14.66 -14.92 19.13
N ARG A 124 -14.91 -16.14 18.64
CA ARG A 124 -13.97 -17.25 18.71
C ARG A 124 -13.62 -17.76 17.34
N TYR A 125 -12.41 -18.21 17.18
CA TYR A 125 -11.91 -18.83 15.97
C TYR A 125 -10.87 -19.90 16.28
N THR A 126 -10.54 -20.74 15.32
CA THR A 126 -9.46 -21.72 15.42
C THR A 126 -8.27 -21.18 14.62
N GLY A 127 -7.12 -20.97 15.27
CA GLY A 127 -5.93 -20.44 14.62
C GLY A 127 -4.90 -19.89 15.62
N ASP A 128 -3.99 -19.08 15.12
CA ASP A 128 -2.96 -18.43 15.93
C ASP A 128 -3.62 -17.32 16.79
N PRO A 129 -3.37 -17.29 18.11
CA PRO A 129 -3.91 -16.26 18.99
C PRO A 129 -3.34 -14.85 18.71
N GLY A 130 -2.20 -14.72 18.00
CA GLY A 130 -1.54 -13.45 17.81
C GLY A 130 -1.19 -12.79 19.14
N SER A 131 -1.32 -11.46 19.19
CA SER A 131 -0.98 -10.68 20.40
C SER A 131 -2.19 -10.29 21.26
N HIS A 132 -3.41 -10.44 20.73
CA HIS A 132 -4.64 -9.99 21.39
C HIS A 132 -5.66 -11.11 21.59
N GLY A 133 -5.44 -12.28 21.00
CA GLY A 133 -6.26 -13.46 21.19
C GLY A 133 -5.89 -14.23 22.46
N GLU A 134 -6.89 -14.78 23.13
CA GLU A 134 -6.73 -15.62 24.31
C GLU A 134 -7.13 -17.07 23.97
N VAL A 135 -6.21 -18.02 24.14
CA VAL A 135 -6.52 -19.43 23.97
C VAL A 135 -7.43 -19.92 25.09
N ILE A 136 -8.58 -20.47 24.74
CA ILE A 136 -9.50 -21.06 25.70
C ILE A 136 -8.95 -22.43 26.11
N THR A 137 -8.64 -22.59 27.39
CA THR A 137 -7.99 -23.81 27.92
C THR A 137 -8.98 -24.86 28.42
N GLU A 138 -10.24 -24.48 28.70
CA GLU A 138 -11.21 -25.36 29.33
C GLU A 138 -12.61 -25.23 28.69
N GLY A 139 -13.42 -26.25 28.89
CA GLY A 139 -14.83 -26.31 28.48
C GLY A 139 -15.05 -26.66 27.01
N LYS A 140 -16.26 -26.39 26.50
CA LYS A 140 -16.72 -26.81 25.17
C LYS A 140 -15.87 -26.21 24.01
N HIS A 141 -15.21 -25.12 24.28
CA HIS A 141 -14.44 -24.35 23.31
C HIS A 141 -12.93 -24.40 23.57
N ALA A 142 -12.48 -25.35 24.35
CA ALA A 142 -11.04 -25.55 24.59
C ALA A 142 -10.29 -25.75 23.27
N GLY A 143 -9.19 -25.01 23.10
CA GLY A 143 -8.38 -24.96 21.87
C GLY A 143 -8.83 -23.91 20.84
N GLU A 144 -9.97 -23.25 21.05
CA GLU A 144 -10.34 -22.06 20.27
C GLU A 144 -9.67 -20.81 20.86
N VAL A 145 -9.51 -19.79 20.03
CA VAL A 145 -9.01 -18.46 20.41
C VAL A 145 -10.20 -17.52 20.58
N HIS A 146 -10.26 -16.82 21.70
CA HIS A 146 -11.21 -15.71 21.91
C HIS A 146 -10.52 -14.39 21.66
N THR A 147 -11.15 -13.48 20.90
CA THR A 147 -10.63 -12.15 20.62
C THR A 147 -11.72 -11.06 20.67
N TYR A 148 -11.30 -9.85 20.99
CA TYR A 148 -12.10 -8.63 20.85
C TYR A 148 -11.71 -7.79 19.62
N GLY A 149 -10.78 -8.30 18.81
CA GLY A 149 -10.28 -7.67 17.60
C GLY A 149 -8.88 -7.09 17.71
N ASN A 150 -8.43 -6.50 16.62
CA ASN A 150 -7.08 -5.96 16.46
C ASN A 150 -7.13 -4.47 16.12
N PRO A 151 -6.17 -3.66 16.63
CA PRO A 151 -6.01 -2.29 16.18
C PRO A 151 -5.63 -2.24 14.70
N ALA A 152 -5.90 -1.11 14.03
CA ALA A 152 -5.43 -0.86 12.68
C ALA A 152 -3.91 -0.77 12.65
N ASN A 153 -3.26 -1.55 11.79
CA ASN A 153 -1.82 -1.45 11.55
C ASN A 153 -1.48 -0.36 10.53
N MET A 154 -2.44 0.06 9.71
CA MET A 154 -2.28 1.13 8.72
C MET A 154 -1.14 0.88 7.73
N SER A 155 -0.95 -0.37 7.31
CA SER A 155 0.21 -0.79 6.50
C SER A 155 0.31 -0.06 5.17
N MET A 156 -0.79 0.02 4.41
CA MET A 156 -0.83 0.75 3.12
C MET A 156 -0.82 2.25 3.33
N TYR A 157 -1.57 2.77 4.29
CA TYR A 157 -1.57 4.20 4.61
C TYR A 157 -0.17 4.70 4.95
N LEU A 158 0.54 4.00 5.84
CA LEU A 158 1.91 4.35 6.21
C LEU A 158 2.91 4.14 5.07
N THR A 159 2.65 3.18 4.16
CA THR A 159 3.45 2.99 2.95
C THR A 159 3.38 4.21 2.04
N VAL A 160 2.18 4.75 1.83
CA VAL A 160 2.00 5.97 1.01
C VAL A 160 2.78 7.14 1.63
N ARG A 161 2.69 7.35 2.95
CA ARG A 161 3.41 8.43 3.63
C ARG A 161 4.93 8.28 3.49
N GLU A 162 5.44 7.09 3.65
CA GLU A 162 6.89 6.83 3.50
C GLU A 162 7.35 7.01 2.04
N LEU A 163 6.52 6.65 1.07
CA LEU A 163 6.80 6.90 -0.36
C LEU A 163 6.80 8.39 -0.69
N GLU A 164 5.90 9.18 -0.10
CA GLU A 164 5.90 10.64 -0.26
C GLU A 164 7.23 11.24 0.21
N ASP A 165 7.77 10.79 1.32
CA ASP A 165 9.06 11.24 1.83
C ASP A 165 10.24 10.85 0.92
N LYS A 166 10.20 9.65 0.32
CA LYS A 166 11.23 9.12 -0.58
C LYS A 166 11.11 9.59 -2.02
N PHE A 167 9.99 10.19 -2.40
CA PHE A 167 9.68 10.57 -3.78
C PHE A 167 10.80 11.38 -4.45
N ALA A 168 11.27 12.42 -3.78
CA ALA A 168 12.29 13.32 -4.34
C ALA A 168 13.65 12.63 -4.49
N GLU A 169 13.99 11.70 -3.63
CA GLU A 169 15.22 10.90 -3.71
C GLU A 169 15.17 9.96 -4.92
N ILE A 170 14.08 9.20 -5.06
CA ILE A 170 13.88 8.27 -6.17
C ILE A 170 13.88 9.02 -7.50
N ALA A 171 13.21 10.20 -7.57
CA ALA A 171 13.20 11.02 -8.76
C ALA A 171 14.62 11.49 -9.13
N ARG A 172 15.42 11.95 -8.18
CA ARG A 172 16.82 12.36 -8.44
C ARG A 172 17.65 11.21 -8.98
N ARG A 173 17.49 10.01 -8.45
CA ARG A 173 18.22 8.80 -8.89
C ARG A 173 17.92 8.44 -10.33
N VAL A 174 16.67 8.62 -10.78
CA VAL A 174 16.23 8.20 -12.12
C VAL A 174 16.47 9.27 -13.20
N TYR A 175 16.28 10.54 -12.88
CA TYR A 175 16.33 11.62 -13.87
C TYR A 175 17.68 12.34 -13.97
N VAL A 176 18.73 11.82 -13.35
CA VAL A 176 20.10 12.40 -13.45
C VAL A 176 20.90 11.86 -14.64
#